data_66c52ab7605ec4d723fee1f8b719a5e6
#
_entry.id   66c52ab7605ec4d723fee1f8b719a5e6
#
_cell.length_a   1.000
_cell.length_b   1.000
_cell.length_c   1.000
_cell.angle_alpha   90.00
_cell.angle_beta   90.00
_cell.angle_gamma   90.00
#
_symmetry.space_group_name_H-M   'P 1'
#
loop_
_entity.id
_entity.type
_entity.pdbx_description
1 polymer ?
#
loop_
_entity_poly.entity_id
_entity_poly.type
_entity_poly.pdbx_seq_one_letter_code
_entity_poly.pdbx_strand_id
1 'polypeptide(L)'
;MAEITAKMVADLRAATGLGMMECKKALVEAEGNMEKAEEILRIKSGAKAGKLAGRTAAEGVLAYAVEGNAGALVEVNCETDFVAKDAGFLAFAQSVAKTAVEKKPASVEDLAALVEDERKAVIAKLGENISVRRFQVIETADSLTAYIHGAAATEGVL
;
A
#
# COMPACT_ATOMS: atom_id res chain seq x y z
N MET A 1 16.33 20.52 -24.71
CA MET A 1 16.11 19.76 -23.47
C MET A 1 15.41 20.66 -22.46
N ALA A 2 14.35 20.18 -21.85
CA ALA A 2 13.70 20.91 -20.78
C ALA A 2 14.61 20.93 -19.54
N GLU A 3 14.72 22.09 -18.90
CA GLU A 3 15.48 22.24 -17.68
C GLU A 3 14.72 21.59 -16.51
N ILE A 4 15.33 20.60 -15.87
CA ILE A 4 14.74 19.93 -14.72
C ILE A 4 15.11 20.71 -13.46
N THR A 5 14.16 21.41 -12.89
CA THR A 5 14.38 22.22 -11.69
C THR A 5 14.28 21.38 -10.41
N ALA A 6 14.94 21.82 -9.36
CA ALA A 6 14.85 21.20 -8.03
C ALA A 6 13.40 21.19 -7.51
N LYS A 7 12.61 22.20 -7.87
CA LYS A 7 11.18 22.27 -7.50
C LYS A 7 10.39 21.15 -8.16
N MET A 8 10.59 20.89 -9.45
CA MET A 8 9.91 19.80 -10.15
C MET A 8 10.21 18.43 -9.51
N VAL A 9 11.46 18.21 -9.12
CA VAL A 9 11.86 16.98 -8.42
C VAL A 9 11.17 16.87 -7.05
N ALA A 10 11.11 17.97 -6.31
CA ALA A 10 10.45 18.03 -5.01
C ALA A 10 8.93 17.79 -5.13
N ASP A 11 8.29 18.40 -6.12
CA ASP A 11 6.86 18.25 -6.38
C ASP A 11 6.51 16.79 -6.75
N LEU A 12 7.32 16.19 -7.64
CA LEU A 12 7.13 14.78 -8.03
C LEU A 12 7.37 13.83 -6.86
N ARG A 13 8.37 14.12 -6.02
CA ARG A 13 8.62 13.36 -4.79
C ARG A 13 7.45 13.47 -3.80
N ALA A 14 6.89 14.66 -3.63
CA ALA A 14 5.72 14.87 -2.78
C ALA A 14 4.50 14.09 -3.27
N ALA A 15 4.31 14.01 -4.59
CA ALA A 15 3.20 13.28 -5.21
C ALA A 15 3.36 11.77 -5.12
N THR A 16 4.58 11.25 -5.26
CA THR A 16 4.84 9.79 -5.38
C THR A 16 5.41 9.14 -4.14
N GLY A 17 6.04 9.90 -3.25
CA GLY A 17 6.76 9.38 -2.10
C GLY A 17 8.07 8.64 -2.42
N LEU A 18 8.50 8.64 -3.69
CA LEU A 18 9.70 7.94 -4.14
C LEU A 18 10.99 8.75 -3.91
N GLY A 19 12.13 8.11 -4.09
CA GLY A 19 13.43 8.72 -3.87
C GLY A 19 13.72 9.89 -4.83
N MET A 20 14.49 10.87 -4.36
CA MET A 20 14.83 12.08 -5.15
C MET A 20 15.47 11.74 -6.49
N MET A 21 16.40 10.78 -6.51
CA MET A 21 17.10 10.38 -7.74
C MET A 21 16.18 9.65 -8.72
N GLU A 22 15.23 8.86 -8.24
CA GLU A 22 14.21 8.20 -9.07
C GLU A 22 13.32 9.25 -9.73
N CYS A 23 12.85 10.23 -8.96
CA CYS A 23 12.04 11.34 -9.48
C CYS A 23 12.81 12.15 -10.52
N LYS A 24 14.07 12.48 -10.25
CA LYS A 24 14.93 13.21 -11.20
C LYS A 24 15.10 12.44 -12.51
N LYS A 25 15.42 11.15 -12.44
CA LYS A 25 15.57 10.30 -13.63
C LYS A 25 14.28 10.23 -14.45
N ALA A 26 13.14 10.08 -13.78
CA ALA A 26 11.85 10.05 -14.45
C ALA A 26 11.53 11.39 -15.15
N LEU A 27 11.84 12.51 -14.53
CA LEU A 27 11.67 13.83 -15.15
C LEU A 27 12.58 14.04 -16.35
N VAL A 28 13.83 13.58 -16.28
CA VAL A 28 14.74 13.62 -17.44
C VAL A 28 14.19 12.79 -18.58
N GLU A 29 13.75 11.57 -18.32
CA GLU A 29 13.15 10.65 -19.31
C GLU A 29 11.85 11.20 -19.89
N ALA A 30 11.09 11.94 -19.08
CA ALA A 30 9.83 12.59 -19.47
C ALA A 30 10.03 13.99 -20.08
N GLU A 31 11.28 14.42 -20.28
CA GLU A 31 11.63 15.74 -20.82
C GLU A 31 10.97 16.91 -20.04
N GLY A 32 10.87 16.77 -18.71
CA GLY A 32 10.27 17.76 -17.82
C GLY A 32 8.75 17.69 -17.71
N ASN A 33 8.09 16.76 -18.35
CA ASN A 33 6.64 16.58 -18.26
C ASN A 33 6.29 15.81 -16.98
N MET A 34 5.59 16.44 -16.05
CA MET A 34 5.21 15.86 -14.75
C MET A 34 4.34 14.61 -14.88
N GLU A 35 3.30 14.68 -15.71
CA GLU A 35 2.36 13.57 -15.91
C GLU A 35 3.06 12.32 -16.49
N LYS A 36 3.92 12.53 -17.48
CA LYS A 36 4.73 11.44 -18.04
C LYS A 36 5.72 10.88 -17.03
N ALA A 37 6.31 11.72 -16.20
CA ALA A 37 7.22 11.28 -15.16
C ALA A 37 6.51 10.43 -14.09
N GLU A 38 5.31 10.81 -13.69
CA GLU A 38 4.47 10.00 -12.80
C GLU A 38 4.12 8.65 -13.42
N GLU A 39 3.76 8.62 -14.70
CA GLU A 39 3.45 7.38 -15.41
C GLU A 39 4.67 6.47 -15.53
N ILE A 40 5.85 7.01 -15.82
CA ILE A 40 7.12 6.27 -15.86
C ILE A 40 7.40 5.64 -14.48
N LEU A 41 7.22 6.39 -13.40
CA LEU A 41 7.39 5.89 -12.03
C LEU A 41 6.37 4.81 -11.68
N ARG A 42 5.13 4.97 -12.11
CA ARG A 42 4.07 3.97 -11.92
C ARG A 42 4.42 2.64 -12.62
N ILE A 43 4.88 2.69 -13.85
CA ILE A 43 5.31 1.50 -14.60
C ILE A 43 6.52 0.83 -13.94
N LYS A 44 7.51 1.61 -13.51
CA LYS A 44 8.70 1.09 -12.81
C LYS A 44 8.34 0.46 -11.46
N SER A 45 7.38 1.03 -10.73
CA SER A 45 6.84 0.45 -9.50
C SER A 45 6.20 -0.91 -9.74
N GLY A 46 5.43 -1.06 -10.80
CA GLY A 46 4.85 -2.33 -11.21
C GLY A 46 5.91 -3.40 -11.54
N ALA A 47 6.95 -3.01 -12.27
CA ALA A 47 8.07 -3.91 -12.59
C ALA A 47 8.84 -4.34 -11.33
N LYS A 48 9.07 -3.43 -10.39
CA LYS A 48 9.71 -3.72 -9.10
C LYS A 48 8.87 -4.70 -8.28
N ALA A 49 7.57 -4.48 -8.18
CA ALA A 49 6.65 -5.39 -7.50
C ALA A 49 6.70 -6.80 -8.10
N GLY A 50 6.74 -6.91 -9.43
CA GLY A 50 6.87 -8.19 -10.12
C GLY A 50 8.17 -8.93 -9.81
N LYS A 51 9.29 -8.21 -9.71
CA LYS A 51 10.58 -8.79 -9.34
C LYS A 51 10.61 -9.31 -7.90
N LEU A 52 9.89 -8.67 -7.00
CA LEU A 52 9.88 -9.02 -5.58
C LEU A 52 8.83 -10.08 -5.22
N ALA A 53 7.88 -10.36 -6.09
CA ALA A 53 6.73 -11.23 -5.82
C ALA A 53 7.07 -12.66 -5.38
N GLY A 54 8.25 -13.18 -5.75
CA GLY A 54 8.72 -14.51 -5.33
C GLY A 54 9.40 -14.57 -3.96
N ARG A 55 9.61 -13.44 -3.30
CA ARG A 55 10.29 -13.40 -1.99
C ARG A 55 9.32 -13.73 -0.87
N THR A 56 9.79 -14.49 0.13
CA THR A 56 8.95 -14.88 1.26
C THR A 56 8.60 -13.69 2.14
N ALA A 57 7.30 -13.45 2.33
CA ALA A 57 6.75 -12.43 3.19
C ALA A 57 6.10 -13.07 4.42
N ALA A 58 6.90 -13.36 5.44
CA ALA A 58 6.48 -14.09 6.65
C ALA A 58 6.14 -13.16 7.82
N GLU A 59 6.50 -11.89 7.74
CA GLU A 59 6.14 -10.88 8.72
C GLU A 59 4.88 -10.13 8.27
N GLY A 60 4.32 -9.29 9.09
CA GLY A 60 3.18 -8.49 8.72
C GLY A 60 2.36 -8.01 9.89
N VAL A 61 1.16 -7.53 9.59
CA VAL A 61 0.22 -7.02 10.59
C VAL A 61 -1.21 -7.45 10.27
N LEU A 62 -2.04 -7.40 11.29
CA LEU A 62 -3.49 -7.43 11.17
C LEU A 62 -4.03 -6.01 11.21
N ALA A 63 -5.02 -5.73 10.39
CA ALA A 63 -5.74 -4.47 10.41
C ALA A 63 -7.25 -4.72 10.36
N TYR A 64 -8.03 -3.83 10.92
CA TYR A 64 -9.47 -3.91 10.88
C TYR A 64 -10.11 -2.57 10.57
N ALA A 65 -11.32 -2.61 10.03
CA ALA A 65 -12.18 -1.45 9.85
C ALA A 65 -13.62 -1.83 10.17
N VAL A 66 -14.36 -0.93 10.80
CA VAL A 66 -15.78 -1.11 11.10
C VAL A 66 -16.56 0.05 10.50
N GLU A 67 -17.57 -0.27 9.73
CA GLU A 67 -18.51 0.71 9.18
C GLU A 67 -19.94 0.22 9.41
N GLY A 68 -20.71 0.96 10.22
CA GLY A 68 -22.07 0.57 10.55
C GLY A 68 -22.10 -0.82 11.21
N ASN A 69 -22.82 -1.74 10.59
CA ASN A 69 -22.98 -3.11 11.07
C ASN A 69 -21.99 -4.10 10.42
N ALA A 70 -21.00 -3.61 9.67
CA ALA A 70 -20.02 -4.43 9.00
C ALA A 70 -18.62 -4.16 9.54
N GLY A 71 -17.83 -5.22 9.63
CA GLY A 71 -16.41 -5.14 9.98
C GLY A 71 -15.58 -6.00 9.04
N ALA A 72 -14.35 -5.59 8.82
CA ALA A 72 -13.37 -6.38 8.07
C ALA A 72 -12.08 -6.53 8.86
N LEU A 73 -11.51 -7.71 8.82
CA LEU A 73 -10.19 -8.03 9.35
C LEU A 73 -9.32 -8.51 8.20
N VAL A 74 -8.13 -7.94 8.06
CA VAL A 74 -7.19 -8.28 6.99
C VAL A 74 -5.83 -8.61 7.55
N GLU A 75 -5.12 -9.52 6.87
CA GLU A 75 -3.71 -9.81 7.12
C GLU A 75 -2.90 -9.33 5.91
N VAL A 76 -1.97 -8.42 6.15
CA VAL A 76 -1.04 -7.90 5.14
C VAL A 76 0.37 -8.28 5.54
N ASN A 77 1.08 -8.96 4.65
CA ASN A 77 2.42 -9.49 4.92
C ASN A 77 3.52 -8.65 4.24
N CYS A 78 4.68 -8.64 4.86
CA CYS A 78 5.93 -8.09 4.37
C CYS A 78 7.10 -9.01 4.72
N GLU A 79 8.33 -8.65 4.33
CA GLU A 79 9.49 -9.53 4.55
C GLU A 79 10.09 -9.38 5.94
N THR A 80 10.15 -8.14 6.49
CA THR A 80 10.82 -7.85 7.76
C THR A 80 9.91 -7.22 8.78
N ASP A 81 10.26 -7.38 10.05
CA ASP A 81 9.59 -6.70 11.16
C ASP A 81 9.78 -5.17 11.14
N PHE A 82 10.86 -4.68 10.52
CA PHE A 82 11.07 -3.25 10.31
C PHE A 82 9.98 -2.63 9.44
N VAL A 83 9.67 -3.25 8.31
CA VAL A 83 8.59 -2.81 7.42
C VAL A 83 7.23 -2.99 8.08
N ALA A 84 7.03 -4.04 8.86
CA ALA A 84 5.79 -4.26 9.61
C ALA A 84 5.47 -3.12 10.60
N LYS A 85 6.45 -2.32 10.98
CA LYS A 85 6.30 -1.14 11.86
C LYS A 85 6.35 0.19 11.11
N ASP A 86 6.59 0.17 9.81
CA ASP A 86 6.66 1.37 9.00
C ASP A 86 5.29 2.03 8.85
N ALA A 87 5.24 3.36 9.00
CA ALA A 87 3.99 4.11 8.95
C ALA A 87 3.29 3.99 7.59
N GLY A 88 4.03 3.94 6.49
CA GLY A 88 3.48 3.75 5.14
C GLY A 88 2.89 2.36 4.94
N PHE A 89 3.54 1.33 5.47
CA PHE A 89 3.01 -0.03 5.46
C PHE A 89 1.75 -0.16 6.31
N LEU A 90 1.75 0.41 7.51
CA LEU A 90 0.58 0.40 8.39
C LEU A 90 -0.61 1.15 7.78
N ALA A 91 -0.36 2.28 7.13
CA ALA A 91 -1.40 3.03 6.40
C ALA A 91 -1.98 2.21 5.24
N PHE A 92 -1.14 1.47 4.52
CA PHE A 92 -1.59 0.56 3.47
C PHE A 92 -2.48 -0.55 4.03
N ALA A 93 -2.04 -1.22 5.10
CA ALA A 93 -2.84 -2.28 5.74
C ALA A 93 -4.21 -1.76 6.21
N GLN A 94 -4.26 -0.55 6.76
CA GLN A 94 -5.51 0.09 7.17
C GLN A 94 -6.40 0.41 5.97
N SER A 95 -5.84 0.88 4.88
CA SER A 95 -6.54 1.13 3.62
C SER A 95 -7.14 -0.16 3.04
N VAL A 96 -6.41 -1.28 3.12
CA VAL A 96 -6.91 -2.60 2.70
C VAL A 96 -8.12 -3.02 3.53
N ALA A 97 -8.07 -2.85 4.85
CA ALA A 97 -9.19 -3.15 5.75
C ALA A 97 -10.43 -2.31 5.42
N LYS A 98 -10.22 -1.02 5.19
CA LYS A 98 -11.29 -0.09 4.81
C LYS A 98 -11.91 -0.46 3.46
N THR A 99 -11.11 -0.78 2.47
CA THR A 99 -11.57 -1.25 1.16
C THR A 99 -12.37 -2.55 1.29
N ALA A 100 -11.92 -3.48 2.12
CA ALA A 100 -12.62 -4.74 2.35
C ALA A 100 -14.01 -4.53 2.95
N VAL A 101 -14.16 -3.67 3.95
CA VAL A 101 -15.45 -3.41 4.58
C VAL A 101 -16.39 -2.61 3.67
N GLU A 102 -15.88 -1.69 2.87
CA GLU A 102 -16.68 -0.88 1.94
C GLU A 102 -17.13 -1.67 0.71
N LYS A 103 -16.22 -2.44 0.10
CA LYS A 103 -16.46 -3.12 -1.17
C LYS A 103 -16.93 -4.56 -1.02
N LYS A 104 -16.67 -5.19 0.12
CA LYS A 104 -17.07 -6.58 0.42
C LYS A 104 -16.73 -7.54 -0.73
N PRO A 105 -15.45 -7.62 -1.16
CA PRO A 105 -15.07 -8.46 -2.29
C PRO A 105 -15.33 -9.93 -2.00
N ALA A 106 -15.57 -10.72 -3.05
CA ALA A 106 -15.92 -12.13 -2.93
C ALA A 106 -14.72 -13.03 -2.58
N SER A 107 -13.50 -12.58 -2.89
CA SER A 107 -12.26 -13.34 -2.68
C SER A 107 -11.09 -12.44 -2.33
N VAL A 108 -10.00 -13.05 -1.82
CA VAL A 108 -8.77 -12.31 -1.55
C VAL A 108 -8.12 -11.80 -2.84
N GLU A 109 -8.29 -12.50 -3.94
CA GLU A 109 -7.83 -12.08 -5.27
C GLU A 109 -8.56 -10.81 -5.72
N ASP A 110 -9.85 -10.74 -5.50
CA ASP A 110 -10.66 -9.55 -5.79
C ASP A 110 -10.25 -8.37 -4.91
N LEU A 111 -10.02 -8.60 -3.61
CA LEU A 111 -9.53 -7.56 -2.71
C LEU A 111 -8.14 -7.07 -3.14
N ALA A 112 -7.23 -7.98 -3.47
CA ALA A 112 -5.89 -7.63 -3.93
C ALA A 112 -5.93 -6.78 -5.21
N ALA A 113 -6.83 -7.09 -6.14
CA ALA A 113 -7.01 -6.30 -7.38
C ALA A 113 -7.45 -4.86 -7.09
N LEU A 114 -8.32 -4.66 -6.10
CA LEU A 114 -8.80 -3.32 -5.71
C LEU A 114 -7.70 -2.42 -5.12
N VAL A 115 -6.69 -3.00 -4.51
CA VAL A 115 -5.61 -2.26 -3.83
C VAL A 115 -4.26 -2.40 -4.54
N GLU A 116 -4.24 -2.93 -5.76
CA GLU A 116 -2.99 -3.28 -6.46
C GLU A 116 -2.10 -2.07 -6.75
N ASP A 117 -2.65 -0.95 -7.19
CA ASP A 117 -1.87 0.26 -7.46
C ASP A 117 -1.24 0.81 -6.17
N GLU A 118 -1.97 0.82 -5.09
CA GLU A 118 -1.48 1.20 -3.76
C GLU A 118 -0.37 0.25 -3.28
N ARG A 119 -0.57 -1.06 -3.44
CA ARG A 119 0.42 -2.08 -3.10
C ARG A 119 1.73 -1.87 -3.86
N LYS A 120 1.67 -1.66 -5.16
CA LYS A 120 2.84 -1.39 -6.00
C LYS A 120 3.59 -0.13 -5.55
N ALA A 121 2.87 0.93 -5.20
CA ALA A 121 3.47 2.17 -4.72
C ALA A 121 4.22 1.96 -3.39
N VAL A 122 3.65 1.22 -2.46
CA VAL A 122 4.28 0.90 -1.17
C VAL A 122 5.51 0.00 -1.35
N ILE A 123 5.42 -1.01 -2.22
CA ILE A 123 6.56 -1.88 -2.58
C ILE A 123 7.71 -1.05 -3.18
N ALA A 124 7.41 -0.13 -4.09
CA ALA A 124 8.42 0.72 -4.70
C ALA A 124 9.14 1.58 -3.65
N LYS A 125 8.42 2.08 -2.66
CA LYS A 125 8.94 2.91 -1.60
C LYS A 125 9.78 2.13 -0.59
N LEU A 126 9.30 0.95 -0.16
CA LEU A 126 9.91 0.17 0.92
C LEU A 126 10.89 -0.90 0.43
N GLY A 127 10.77 -1.36 -0.82
CA GLY A 127 11.70 -2.31 -1.41
C GLY A 127 11.54 -3.75 -0.93
N GLU A 128 10.39 -4.09 -0.37
CA GLU A 128 10.07 -5.46 0.05
C GLU A 128 8.83 -6.00 -0.64
N ASN A 129 8.73 -7.32 -0.74
CA ASN A 129 7.50 -7.96 -1.18
C ASN A 129 6.41 -7.74 -0.13
N ILE A 130 5.26 -7.25 -0.59
CA ILE A 130 4.09 -6.98 0.25
C ILE A 130 2.89 -7.65 -0.39
N SER A 131 2.12 -8.38 0.39
CA SER A 131 0.95 -9.10 -0.10
C SER A 131 -0.23 -9.02 0.86
N VAL A 132 -1.43 -8.98 0.31
CA VAL A 132 -2.67 -9.19 1.05
C VAL A 132 -2.91 -10.70 1.11
N ARG A 133 -2.75 -11.28 2.27
CA ARG A 133 -2.80 -12.75 2.42
C ARG A 133 -4.20 -13.28 2.56
N ARG A 134 -4.98 -12.67 3.44
CA ARG A 134 -6.36 -13.09 3.72
C ARG A 134 -7.15 -11.98 4.36
N PHE A 135 -8.47 -12.13 4.30
CA PHE A 135 -9.40 -11.21 4.95
C PHE A 135 -10.69 -11.93 5.32
N GLN A 136 -11.44 -11.29 6.20
CA GLN A 136 -12.81 -11.68 6.52
C GLN A 136 -13.67 -10.45 6.70
N VAL A 137 -14.86 -10.45 6.11
CA VAL A 137 -15.88 -9.45 6.35
C VAL A 137 -16.99 -10.09 7.18
N ILE A 138 -17.40 -9.38 8.24
CA ILE A 138 -18.46 -9.82 9.15
C ILE A 138 -19.55 -8.76 9.14
N GLU A 139 -20.79 -9.20 8.99
CA GLU A 139 -21.98 -8.36 9.08
C GLU A 139 -22.86 -8.84 10.23
N THR A 140 -23.45 -7.92 10.96
CA THR A 140 -24.35 -8.23 12.08
C THR A 140 -25.49 -7.22 12.15
N ALA A 141 -26.59 -7.60 12.79
CA ALA A 141 -27.70 -6.69 13.10
C ALA A 141 -27.44 -5.81 14.33
N ASP A 142 -26.44 -6.19 15.12
CA ASP A 142 -26.05 -5.49 16.36
C ASP A 142 -24.77 -4.63 16.16
N SER A 143 -24.03 -4.39 17.22
CA SER A 143 -22.77 -3.68 17.16
C SER A 143 -21.58 -4.62 17.00
N LEU A 144 -20.51 -4.09 16.42
CA LEU A 144 -19.22 -4.75 16.29
C LEU A 144 -18.17 -3.99 17.08
N THR A 145 -17.33 -4.74 17.77
CA THR A 145 -16.09 -4.25 18.35
C THR A 145 -14.94 -5.14 17.88
N ALA A 146 -13.74 -4.59 17.82
CA ALA A 146 -12.56 -5.36 17.43
C ALA A 146 -11.47 -5.24 18.48
N TYR A 147 -10.72 -6.33 18.65
CA TYR A 147 -9.51 -6.39 19.46
C TYR A 147 -8.44 -7.14 18.70
N ILE A 148 -7.24 -6.57 18.64
CA ILE A 148 -6.09 -7.23 18.04
C ILE A 148 -5.02 -7.40 19.10
N HIS A 149 -4.60 -8.65 19.28
CA HIS A 149 -3.48 -8.99 20.15
C HIS A 149 -2.21 -9.11 19.30
N GLY A 150 -1.14 -8.42 19.71
CA GLY A 150 0.13 -8.42 19.00
C GLY A 150 0.28 -7.29 17.98
N ALA A 151 0.91 -7.56 16.84
CA ALA A 151 1.18 -6.55 15.82
C ALA A 151 -0.08 -6.15 15.05
N ALA A 152 -0.40 -4.86 15.08
CA ALA A 152 -1.57 -4.29 14.42
C ALA A 152 -1.22 -3.01 13.69
N ALA A 153 -1.91 -2.74 12.59
CA ALA A 153 -1.79 -1.50 11.84
C ALA A 153 -2.49 -0.34 12.52
N THR A 154 -3.46 -0.62 13.38
CA THR A 154 -4.16 0.38 14.17
C THR A 154 -3.79 0.24 15.63
N GLU A 155 -3.48 1.35 16.27
CA GLU A 155 -3.52 1.43 17.73
C GLU A 155 -4.99 1.40 18.13
N GLY A 156 -5.55 0.23 18.10
CA GLY A 156 -6.94 0.07 18.37
C GLY A 156 -7.14 -0.68 19.64
N VAL A 157 -7.12 0.03 20.70
CA VAL A 157 -7.84 -0.42 21.86
C VAL A 157 -9.26 0.09 21.72
N LEU A 158 -10.14 -0.79 21.82
CA LEU A 158 -11.56 -0.53 21.90
C LEU A 158 -12.02 -0.62 23.32
#